data_3f17ecdbc34a712b2f664eff3ec64716
#
_entry.id   3f17ecdbc34a712b2f664eff3ec64716
#
_cell.length_a   1.000
_cell.length_b   1.000
_cell.length_c   1.000
_cell.angle_alpha   90.00
_cell.angle_beta   90.00
_cell.angle_gamma   90.00
#
_symmetry.space_group_name_H-M   'P 1'
#
loop_
_entity.id
_entity.type
_entity.pdbx_description
1 polymer ?
#
loop_
_entity_poly.entity_id
_entity_poly.type
_entity_poly.pdbx_seq_one_letter_code
_entity_poly.pdbx_strand_id
1 'polypeptide(L)'
;MMKRSLRSRYGAMAAALLFAATMTMTMPEPARAQETGDAADPAAALADTLVAACRANEADFASHLTSANAAAFRALPATQRSELMKRLSLSDEPGKPLLSADNDKHVVLRCRATNSTVEYRFGATRTQENLAFIPVAVVNSEQAEFGMVRDGGGWRLLSLGLVLFDVPQLAKQWAAADLAAHEDAAIADLRSLAEVIRRYQRAFGKLPESLAQLGPAPKDQISPEQAGLVPADMAAGKQGGYIFRYRISPDANGNDNDFELAATPEAYGRPGKRSFFMDAAGKVHGDDKRGKVATVDDALIAGEKAADEK
;
A
#
# COMPACT_ATOMS: atom_id res chain seq x y z
N MET A 1 -50.66 9.48 57.59
CA MET A 1 -52.12 9.40 57.61
C MET A 1 -52.57 8.17 56.87
N MET A 2 -53.21 7.34 57.58
CA MET A 2 -54.27 6.36 57.33
C MET A 2 -53.94 5.19 56.38
N LYS A 3 -53.70 3.97 56.94
CA LYS A 3 -54.65 2.96 57.54
C LYS A 3 -55.71 2.53 56.53
N ARG A 4 -55.79 1.30 56.11
CA ARG A 4 -56.40 0.12 56.77
C ARG A 4 -56.52 -0.96 55.69
N SER A 5 -56.20 -2.18 55.90
CA SER A 5 -56.76 -3.29 56.62
C SER A 5 -57.85 -4.01 55.82
N LEU A 6 -57.75 -5.21 55.65
CA LEU A 6 -58.08 -6.46 56.39
C LEU A 6 -59.03 -7.36 55.63
N ARG A 7 -58.73 -8.64 55.74
CA ARG A 7 -59.59 -9.85 55.98
C ARG A 7 -60.17 -10.55 54.74
N SER A 8 -59.82 -11.73 54.54
CA SER A 8 -60.09 -13.03 55.21
C SER A 8 -61.47 -13.62 54.87
N ARG A 9 -61.47 -14.83 54.35
CA ARG A 9 -62.29 -15.95 54.89
C ARG A 9 -62.25 -17.14 53.89
N TYR A 10 -61.63 -18.21 54.30
CA TYR A 10 -62.17 -19.50 54.72
C TYR A 10 -63.14 -20.19 53.76
N GLY A 11 -62.81 -21.43 53.45
CA GLY A 11 -63.73 -22.47 53.52
C GLY A 11 -63.54 -23.66 52.59
N ALA A 12 -63.11 -24.74 53.22
CA ALA A 12 -63.56 -26.11 53.18
C ALA A 12 -63.08 -27.04 52.05
N MET A 13 -62.24 -27.94 52.47
CA MET A 13 -62.28 -29.42 52.42
C MET A 13 -63.13 -30.10 51.37
N ALA A 14 -62.46 -30.97 50.56
CA ALA A 14 -62.87 -32.40 50.45
C ALA A 14 -61.79 -33.20 49.69
N ALA A 15 -61.23 -34.11 50.38
CA ALA A 15 -60.94 -35.54 50.18
C ALA A 15 -60.41 -36.01 48.76
N ALA A 16 -59.20 -36.52 48.81
CA ALA A 16 -58.70 -37.81 48.39
C ALA A 16 -59.04 -38.38 47.00
N LEU A 17 -57.98 -38.64 46.29
CA LEU A 17 -57.71 -39.91 45.63
C LEU A 17 -56.22 -39.98 45.19
N LEU A 18 -55.51 -40.90 45.79
CA LEU A 18 -54.17 -41.33 45.47
C LEU A 18 -54.20 -42.01 44.10
N PHE A 19 -53.54 -41.38 43.11
CA PHE A 19 -53.03 -42.10 41.94
C PHE A 19 -51.53 -41.88 41.93
N ALA A 20 -50.77 -42.91 42.27
CA ALA A 20 -49.34 -42.98 42.10
C ALA A 20 -49.07 -43.18 40.63
N ALA A 21 -48.84 -42.11 39.90
CA ALA A 21 -48.23 -42.16 38.58
C ALA A 21 -46.73 -41.99 38.77
N THR A 22 -45.97 -43.04 38.57
CA THR A 22 -44.53 -43.04 38.44
C THR A 22 -44.18 -42.28 37.17
N MET A 23 -43.91 -40.99 37.31
CA MET A 23 -43.33 -40.15 36.25
C MET A 23 -41.84 -40.47 36.20
N THR A 24 -41.44 -41.35 35.27
CA THR A 24 -40.05 -41.45 34.85
C THR A 24 -39.66 -40.12 34.23
N MET A 25 -38.94 -39.28 34.98
CA MET A 25 -38.23 -38.13 34.45
C MET A 25 -37.12 -38.68 33.54
N THR A 26 -37.41 -38.75 32.24
CA THR A 26 -36.37 -38.76 31.22
C THR A 26 -35.74 -37.38 31.22
N MET A 27 -34.58 -37.25 31.88
CA MET A 27 -33.71 -36.08 31.65
C MET A 27 -33.42 -36.01 30.18
N PRO A 28 -33.64 -34.84 29.50
CA PRO A 28 -33.13 -34.68 28.16
C PRO A 28 -31.62 -34.84 28.23
N GLU A 29 -31.07 -35.83 27.54
CA GLU A 29 -29.64 -35.88 27.22
C GLU A 29 -29.22 -34.48 26.74
N PRO A 30 -28.10 -33.92 27.25
CA PRO A 30 -27.55 -32.70 26.65
C PRO A 30 -27.38 -33.01 25.18
N ALA A 31 -28.10 -32.25 24.35
CA ALA A 31 -27.91 -32.29 22.90
C ALA A 31 -26.42 -32.16 22.68
N ARG A 32 -25.76 -33.25 22.29
CA ARG A 32 -24.44 -33.18 21.68
C ARG A 32 -24.61 -32.18 20.58
N ALA A 33 -23.97 -31.02 20.74
CA ALA A 33 -23.78 -30.10 19.66
C ALA A 33 -23.25 -30.95 18.51
N GLN A 34 -24.07 -31.10 17.47
CA GLN A 34 -23.62 -31.65 16.21
C GLN A 34 -22.43 -30.78 15.86
N GLU A 35 -21.25 -31.38 15.88
CA GLU A 35 -20.09 -30.85 15.17
C GLU A 35 -20.51 -30.65 13.73
N THR A 36 -21.02 -29.45 13.44
CA THR A 36 -21.23 -28.99 12.07
C THR A 36 -19.89 -29.04 11.38
N GLY A 37 -19.84 -29.79 10.31
CA GLY A 37 -18.72 -30.21 9.53
C GLY A 37 -17.50 -29.32 9.52
N ASP A 38 -16.33 -29.94 9.53
CA ASP A 38 -14.96 -29.45 9.38
C ASP A 38 -14.84 -27.92 9.30
N ALA A 39 -14.82 -27.26 10.44
CA ALA A 39 -14.31 -25.91 10.51
C ALA A 39 -12.83 -26.02 10.18
N ALA A 40 -12.46 -25.71 8.93
CA ALA A 40 -11.10 -25.79 8.44
C ALA A 40 -10.13 -25.29 9.51
N ASP A 41 -9.07 -26.07 9.77
CA ASP A 41 -8.04 -25.74 10.75
C ASP A 41 -7.41 -24.37 10.38
N PRO A 42 -7.38 -23.37 11.28
CA PRO A 42 -6.80 -22.07 10.98
C PRO A 42 -5.31 -22.15 10.61
N ALA A 43 -4.56 -23.11 11.19
CA ALA A 43 -3.16 -23.31 10.82
C ALA A 43 -3.01 -23.86 9.40
N ALA A 44 -3.89 -24.76 8.99
CA ALA A 44 -3.95 -25.23 7.60
C ALA A 44 -4.29 -24.09 6.63
N ALA A 45 -5.27 -23.25 6.95
CA ALA A 45 -5.62 -22.09 6.14
C ALA A 45 -4.48 -21.06 6.03
N LEU A 46 -3.72 -20.85 7.11
CA LEU A 46 -2.51 -20.02 7.05
C LEU A 46 -1.43 -20.67 6.18
N ALA A 47 -1.23 -22.00 6.31
CA ALA A 47 -0.26 -22.71 5.48
C ALA A 47 -0.61 -22.58 3.99
N ASP A 48 -1.89 -22.72 3.61
CA ASP A 48 -2.37 -22.52 2.24
C ASP A 48 -2.13 -21.09 1.76
N THR A 49 -2.34 -20.08 2.62
CA THR A 49 -2.04 -18.68 2.32
C THR A 49 -0.55 -18.49 1.97
N LEU A 50 0.35 -19.04 2.79
CA LEU A 50 1.79 -18.97 2.58
C LEU A 50 2.24 -19.81 1.37
N VAL A 51 1.59 -20.94 1.09
CA VAL A 51 1.79 -21.75 -0.12
C VAL A 51 1.46 -20.95 -1.38
N ALA A 52 0.31 -20.26 -1.38
CA ALA A 52 -0.11 -19.41 -2.50
C ALA A 52 0.89 -18.26 -2.72
N ALA A 53 1.34 -17.61 -1.64
CA ALA A 53 2.37 -16.57 -1.70
C ALA A 53 3.72 -17.12 -2.22
N CYS A 54 4.17 -18.27 -1.72
CA CYS A 54 5.40 -18.93 -2.17
C CYS A 54 5.39 -19.25 -3.67
N ARG A 55 4.26 -19.69 -4.20
CA ARG A 55 4.07 -19.98 -5.65
C ARG A 55 3.89 -18.72 -6.50
N ALA A 56 3.75 -17.56 -5.89
CA ALA A 56 3.29 -16.34 -6.55
C ALA A 56 1.96 -16.52 -7.30
N ASN A 57 1.05 -17.36 -6.76
CA ASN A 57 -0.27 -17.58 -7.32
C ASN A 57 -1.25 -16.52 -6.80
N GLU A 58 -1.41 -15.43 -7.56
CA GLU A 58 -2.22 -14.26 -7.18
C GLU A 58 -3.70 -14.60 -6.93
N ALA A 59 -4.28 -15.47 -7.76
CA ALA A 59 -5.69 -15.83 -7.65
C ALA A 59 -5.97 -16.65 -6.39
N ASP A 60 -5.11 -17.60 -6.11
CA ASP A 60 -5.16 -18.46 -4.93
C ASP A 60 -4.90 -17.63 -3.67
N PHE A 61 -3.83 -16.83 -3.65
CA PHE A 61 -3.52 -15.93 -2.55
C PHE A 61 -4.70 -15.00 -2.19
N ALA A 62 -5.33 -14.39 -3.20
CA ALA A 62 -6.50 -13.54 -2.98
C ALA A 62 -7.68 -14.27 -2.33
N SER A 63 -7.80 -15.59 -2.54
CA SER A 63 -8.88 -16.40 -1.94
C SER A 63 -8.72 -16.61 -0.44
N HIS A 64 -7.50 -16.44 0.09
CA HIS A 64 -7.17 -16.57 1.51
C HIS A 64 -7.23 -15.24 2.28
N LEU A 65 -7.56 -14.14 1.62
CA LEU A 65 -7.72 -12.83 2.23
C LEU A 65 -9.17 -12.57 2.64
N THR A 66 -9.39 -11.65 3.58
CA THR A 66 -10.74 -11.14 3.85
C THR A 66 -11.32 -10.50 2.59
N SER A 67 -12.65 -10.43 2.50
CA SER A 67 -13.35 -9.90 1.30
C SER A 67 -12.84 -8.52 0.89
N ALA A 68 -12.62 -7.61 1.86
CA ALA A 68 -12.10 -6.26 1.60
C ALA A 68 -10.66 -6.29 1.09
N ASN A 69 -9.79 -7.08 1.72
CA ASN A 69 -8.39 -7.22 1.31
C ASN A 69 -8.26 -7.88 -0.06
N ALA A 70 -9.07 -8.89 -0.36
CA ALA A 70 -9.09 -9.56 -1.65
C ALA A 70 -9.48 -8.61 -2.80
N ALA A 71 -10.51 -7.79 -2.58
CA ALA A 71 -10.93 -6.77 -3.56
C ALA A 71 -9.82 -5.74 -3.81
N ALA A 72 -9.22 -5.21 -2.74
CA ALA A 72 -8.13 -4.25 -2.83
C ALA A 72 -6.89 -4.87 -3.50
N PHE A 73 -6.51 -6.11 -3.14
CA PHE A 73 -5.37 -6.82 -3.74
C PHE A 73 -5.54 -6.97 -5.27
N ARG A 74 -6.72 -7.37 -5.73
CA ARG A 74 -6.99 -7.49 -7.18
C ARG A 74 -6.91 -6.16 -7.92
N ALA A 75 -7.19 -5.04 -7.24
CA ALA A 75 -7.11 -3.70 -7.81
C ALA A 75 -5.69 -3.14 -7.87
N LEU A 76 -4.72 -3.73 -7.15
CA LEU A 76 -3.33 -3.31 -7.18
C LEU A 76 -2.69 -3.58 -8.56
N PRO A 77 -1.70 -2.77 -8.98
CA PRO A 77 -0.80 -3.10 -10.10
C PRO A 77 -0.10 -4.45 -9.87
N ALA A 78 0.23 -5.17 -10.95
CA ALA A 78 0.87 -6.49 -10.87
C ALA A 78 2.18 -6.49 -10.08
N THR A 79 2.98 -5.43 -10.21
CA THR A 79 4.23 -5.24 -9.46
C THR A 79 4.00 -5.17 -7.97
N GLN A 80 2.98 -4.43 -7.53
CA GLN A 80 2.64 -4.29 -6.11
C GLN A 80 2.01 -5.57 -5.54
N ARG A 81 1.22 -6.32 -6.32
CA ARG A 81 0.72 -7.64 -5.92
C ARG A 81 1.87 -8.63 -5.70
N SER A 82 2.82 -8.66 -6.64
CA SER A 82 4.02 -9.49 -6.53
C SER A 82 4.86 -9.12 -5.31
N GLU A 83 5.08 -7.84 -5.08
CA GLU A 83 5.85 -7.34 -3.93
C GLU A 83 5.20 -7.72 -2.59
N LEU A 84 3.88 -7.63 -2.49
CA LEU A 84 3.15 -8.02 -1.28
C LEU A 84 3.31 -9.52 -0.97
N MET A 85 3.20 -10.37 -1.98
CA MET A 85 3.40 -11.81 -1.83
C MET A 85 4.84 -12.17 -1.46
N LYS A 86 5.84 -11.51 -2.05
CA LYS A 86 7.26 -11.67 -1.71
C LYS A 86 7.54 -11.33 -0.25
N ARG A 87 7.01 -10.21 0.23
CA ARG A 87 7.15 -9.81 1.64
C ARG A 87 6.54 -10.83 2.60
N LEU A 88 5.40 -11.42 2.25
CA LEU A 88 4.76 -12.43 3.08
C LEU A 88 5.49 -13.78 3.01
N SER A 89 5.98 -14.18 1.83
CA SER A 89 6.74 -15.41 1.64
C SER A 89 8.22 -15.27 1.98
N LEU A 90 8.69 -14.07 2.37
CA LEU A 90 10.10 -13.75 2.64
C LEU A 90 11.06 -14.29 1.55
N SER A 91 10.59 -14.31 0.30
CA SER A 91 11.32 -14.81 -0.85
C SER A 91 11.18 -13.86 -2.03
N ASP A 92 12.28 -13.47 -2.63
CA ASP A 92 12.30 -12.56 -3.78
C ASP A 92 11.84 -13.24 -5.08
N GLU A 93 11.82 -14.57 -5.09
CA GLU A 93 11.48 -15.39 -6.27
C GLU A 93 10.34 -16.36 -5.93
N PRO A 94 9.50 -16.71 -6.92
CA PRO A 94 8.55 -17.80 -6.77
C PRO A 94 9.24 -19.12 -6.42
N GLY A 95 8.68 -19.83 -5.46
CA GLY A 95 9.25 -21.07 -4.94
C GLY A 95 8.34 -22.28 -5.11
N LYS A 96 8.90 -23.44 -4.77
CA LYS A 96 8.18 -24.71 -4.67
C LYS A 96 7.89 -24.98 -3.18
N PRO A 97 6.63 -24.89 -2.74
CA PRO A 97 6.28 -25.18 -1.37
C PRO A 97 6.31 -26.69 -1.11
N LEU A 98 6.81 -27.07 0.05
CA LEU A 98 6.77 -28.42 0.58
C LEU A 98 6.19 -28.37 2.00
N LEU A 99 5.04 -28.99 2.20
CA LEU A 99 4.43 -29.18 3.51
C LEU A 99 4.88 -30.50 4.12
N SER A 100 5.19 -30.49 5.39
CA SER A 100 5.54 -31.66 6.21
C SER A 100 5.07 -31.44 7.63
N ALA A 101 5.17 -32.48 8.46
CA ALA A 101 5.01 -32.35 9.90
C ALA A 101 6.36 -32.60 10.58
N ASP A 102 6.59 -31.93 11.71
CA ASP A 102 7.72 -32.23 12.60
C ASP A 102 7.41 -33.42 13.54
N ASN A 103 8.35 -33.72 14.43
CA ASN A 103 8.20 -34.82 15.40
C ASN A 103 7.02 -34.62 16.37
N ASP A 104 6.64 -33.38 16.63
CA ASP A 104 5.52 -33.00 17.50
C ASP A 104 4.21 -32.83 16.72
N LYS A 105 4.20 -33.19 15.42
CA LYS A 105 3.09 -33.09 14.48
C LYS A 105 2.69 -31.65 14.13
N HIS A 106 3.55 -30.65 14.41
CA HIS A 106 3.33 -29.31 13.95
C HIS A 106 3.58 -29.20 12.44
N VAL A 107 2.82 -28.34 11.79
CA VAL A 107 3.00 -28.06 10.35
C VAL A 107 4.31 -27.36 10.13
N VAL A 108 5.07 -27.83 9.14
CA VAL A 108 6.29 -27.21 8.63
C VAL A 108 6.13 -26.97 7.14
N LEU A 109 6.18 -25.70 6.73
CA LEU A 109 6.17 -25.29 5.34
C LEU A 109 7.58 -24.85 4.93
N ARG A 110 8.12 -25.43 3.88
CA ARG A 110 9.36 -24.98 3.22
C ARG A 110 9.04 -24.38 1.87
N CYS A 111 9.37 -23.11 1.68
CA CYS A 111 9.33 -22.45 0.38
C CYS A 111 10.73 -22.50 -0.22
N ARG A 112 10.95 -23.31 -1.25
CA ARG A 112 12.24 -23.44 -1.93
C ARG A 112 12.22 -22.64 -3.24
N ALA A 113 12.93 -21.54 -3.26
CA ALA A 113 13.25 -20.77 -4.47
C ALA A 113 14.60 -21.23 -5.05
N THR A 114 15.05 -20.63 -6.14
CA THR A 114 16.30 -21.00 -6.83
C THR A 114 17.52 -20.86 -5.92
N ASN A 115 17.61 -19.72 -5.21
CA ASN A 115 18.79 -19.37 -4.41
C ASN A 115 18.53 -19.35 -2.90
N SER A 116 17.31 -19.64 -2.47
CA SER A 116 16.93 -19.55 -1.06
C SER A 116 15.90 -20.61 -0.68
N THR A 117 15.86 -20.92 0.61
CA THR A 117 14.80 -21.74 1.19
C THR A 117 14.35 -21.08 2.48
N VAL A 118 13.07 -20.76 2.57
CA VAL A 118 12.45 -20.24 3.80
C VAL A 118 11.65 -21.36 4.43
N GLU A 119 11.87 -21.60 5.72
CA GLU A 119 11.15 -22.61 6.49
C GLU A 119 10.31 -21.94 7.56
N TYR A 120 9.03 -22.26 7.58
CA TYR A 120 8.04 -21.80 8.55
C TYR A 120 7.63 -22.98 9.42
N ARG A 121 7.80 -22.84 10.73
CA ARG A 121 7.34 -23.82 11.74
C ARG A 121 6.15 -23.25 12.49
N PHE A 122 5.02 -23.90 12.36
CA PHE A 122 3.79 -23.47 12.98
C PHE A 122 3.72 -24.01 14.42
N GLY A 123 3.48 -23.13 15.37
CA GLY A 123 3.25 -23.50 16.76
C GLY A 123 1.79 -23.80 17.09
N ALA A 124 1.50 -23.98 18.36
CA ALA A 124 0.15 -24.28 18.82
C ALA A 124 -0.81 -23.11 18.56
N THR A 125 -1.87 -23.38 17.81
CA THR A 125 -2.93 -22.42 17.51
C THR A 125 -3.76 -22.11 18.75
N ARG A 126 -4.03 -20.83 18.98
CA ARG A 126 -4.98 -20.34 19.99
C ARG A 126 -6.20 -19.80 19.28
N THR A 127 -7.38 -20.33 19.58
CA THR A 127 -8.63 -19.88 18.95
C THR A 127 -9.51 -19.21 19.99
N GLN A 128 -10.07 -18.06 19.63
CA GLN A 128 -11.03 -17.30 20.44
C GLN A 128 -12.18 -16.82 19.54
N GLU A 129 -13.35 -17.42 19.68
CA GLU A 129 -14.53 -17.13 18.85
C GLU A 129 -14.24 -17.25 17.35
N ASN A 130 -14.25 -16.12 16.62
CA ASN A 130 -13.96 -16.03 15.22
C ASN A 130 -12.51 -15.64 14.90
N LEU A 131 -11.63 -15.60 15.89
CA LEU A 131 -10.21 -15.27 15.75
C LEU A 131 -9.36 -16.50 16.07
N ALA A 132 -8.24 -16.61 15.38
CA ALA A 132 -7.20 -17.58 15.69
C ALA A 132 -5.83 -16.90 15.60
N PHE A 133 -4.93 -17.27 16.52
CA PHE A 133 -3.57 -16.76 16.61
C PHE A 133 -2.59 -17.93 16.51
N ILE A 134 -1.70 -17.86 15.54
CA ILE A 134 -0.79 -18.94 15.19
C ILE A 134 0.63 -18.39 15.26
N PRO A 135 1.41 -18.80 16.28
CA PRO A 135 2.82 -18.48 16.32
C PRO A 135 3.57 -19.25 15.22
N VAL A 136 4.38 -18.56 14.44
CA VAL A 136 5.19 -19.15 13.37
C VAL A 136 6.63 -18.72 13.58
N ALA A 137 7.50 -19.69 13.75
CA ALA A 137 8.93 -19.48 13.74
C ALA A 137 9.46 -19.59 12.30
N VAL A 138 10.19 -18.57 11.86
CA VAL A 138 10.88 -18.58 10.57
C VAL A 138 12.35 -18.84 10.83
N VAL A 139 12.90 -19.86 10.19
CA VAL A 139 14.32 -20.21 10.37
C VAL A 139 15.20 -19.06 9.93
N ASN A 140 16.14 -18.66 10.79
CA ASN A 140 17.02 -17.49 10.67
C ASN A 140 16.30 -16.12 10.77
N SER A 141 15.08 -16.06 11.31
CA SER A 141 14.34 -14.83 11.57
C SER A 141 13.67 -14.90 12.95
N GLU A 142 13.01 -13.83 13.34
CA GLU A 142 12.24 -13.77 14.58
C GLU A 142 10.92 -14.56 14.45
N GLN A 143 10.40 -14.99 15.59
CA GLN A 143 9.07 -15.59 15.66
C GLN A 143 8.01 -14.51 15.44
N ALA A 144 7.07 -14.79 14.53
CA ALA A 144 5.92 -13.94 14.27
C ALA A 144 4.62 -14.65 14.64
N GLU A 145 3.63 -13.92 15.11
CA GLU A 145 2.29 -14.44 15.35
C GLU A 145 1.36 -13.99 14.22
N PHE A 146 0.73 -14.93 13.54
CA PHE A 146 -0.27 -14.64 12.53
C PHE A 146 -1.66 -14.67 13.13
N GLY A 147 -2.45 -13.64 12.86
CA GLY A 147 -3.88 -13.59 13.18
C GLY A 147 -4.71 -14.01 11.98
N MET A 148 -5.69 -14.88 12.25
CA MET A 148 -6.69 -15.31 11.27
C MET A 148 -8.07 -14.92 11.77
N VAL A 149 -9.00 -14.64 10.88
CA VAL A 149 -10.41 -14.34 11.17
C VAL A 149 -11.33 -15.20 10.33
N ARG A 150 -12.48 -15.60 10.88
CA ARG A 150 -13.53 -16.23 10.08
C ARG A 150 -14.26 -15.19 9.24
N ASP A 151 -14.16 -15.34 7.91
CA ASP A 151 -14.85 -14.52 6.93
C ASP A 151 -15.36 -15.41 5.79
N GLY A 152 -16.65 -15.33 5.47
CA GLY A 152 -17.26 -16.14 4.40
C GLY A 152 -17.22 -17.65 4.60
N GLY A 153 -17.23 -18.12 5.88
CA GLY A 153 -17.23 -19.54 6.22
C GLY A 153 -15.85 -20.20 6.26
N GLY A 154 -14.77 -19.45 6.05
CA GLY A 154 -13.39 -19.92 6.14
C GLY A 154 -12.49 -19.01 6.97
N TRP A 155 -11.30 -19.50 7.29
CA TRP A 155 -10.27 -18.68 7.92
C TRP A 155 -9.53 -17.83 6.90
N ARG A 156 -9.32 -16.55 7.20
CA ARG A 156 -8.67 -15.56 6.33
C ARG A 156 -7.59 -14.82 7.10
N LEU A 157 -6.54 -14.42 6.41
CA LEU A 157 -5.44 -13.66 7.00
C LEU A 157 -5.94 -12.31 7.51
N LEU A 158 -5.71 -12.03 8.80
CA LEU A 158 -6.09 -10.80 9.48
C LEU A 158 -4.88 -9.94 9.85
N SER A 159 -3.83 -10.52 10.43
CA SER A 159 -2.70 -9.76 10.95
C SER A 159 -1.39 -10.54 10.93
N LEU A 160 -0.29 -9.80 11.00
CA LEU A 160 1.04 -10.30 11.26
C LEU A 160 1.57 -9.56 12.49
N GLY A 161 1.72 -10.26 13.60
CA GLY A 161 1.98 -9.65 14.91
C GLY A 161 0.85 -8.68 15.28
N LEU A 162 1.23 -7.49 15.70
CA LEU A 162 0.29 -6.40 16.04
C LEU A 162 -0.17 -5.58 14.82
N VAL A 163 0.34 -5.90 13.62
CA VAL A 163 0.01 -5.16 12.40
C VAL A 163 -1.15 -5.86 11.68
N LEU A 164 -2.27 -5.15 11.52
CA LEU A 164 -3.38 -5.62 10.70
C LEU A 164 -2.97 -5.67 9.24
N PHE A 165 -3.36 -6.74 8.56
CA PHE A 165 -3.18 -6.89 7.12
C PHE A 165 -4.28 -6.09 6.41
N ASP A 166 -3.98 -4.81 6.10
CA ASP A 166 -4.92 -3.85 5.50
C ASP A 166 -4.41 -3.45 4.12
N VAL A 167 -4.79 -4.22 3.11
CA VAL A 167 -4.41 -3.94 1.71
C VAL A 167 -5.02 -2.63 1.20
N PRO A 168 -6.26 -2.25 1.53
CA PRO A 168 -6.81 -0.92 1.19
C PRO A 168 -5.94 0.23 1.67
N GLN A 169 -5.46 0.17 2.92
CA GLN A 169 -4.59 1.20 3.48
C GLN A 169 -3.21 1.20 2.82
N LEU A 170 -2.64 0.03 2.60
CA LEU A 170 -1.36 -0.14 1.92
C LEU A 170 -1.41 0.40 0.48
N ALA A 171 -2.48 0.13 -0.25
CA ALA A 171 -2.71 0.66 -1.59
C ALA A 171 -2.71 2.19 -1.61
N LYS A 172 -3.37 2.83 -0.63
CA LYS A 172 -3.36 4.29 -0.49
C LYS A 172 -1.96 4.85 -0.21
N GLN A 173 -1.20 4.17 0.67
CA GLN A 173 0.17 4.57 0.98
C GLN A 173 1.08 4.46 -0.25
N TRP A 174 0.99 3.38 -1.01
CA TRP A 174 1.78 3.21 -2.23
C TRP A 174 1.40 4.23 -3.29
N ALA A 175 0.12 4.47 -3.51
CA ALA A 175 -0.31 5.50 -4.45
C ALA A 175 0.18 6.90 -4.04
N ALA A 176 0.20 7.21 -2.75
CA ALA A 176 0.75 8.47 -2.26
C ALA A 176 2.28 8.54 -2.43
N ALA A 177 2.99 7.44 -2.19
CA ALA A 177 4.44 7.37 -2.37
C ALA A 177 4.84 7.49 -3.85
N ASP A 178 4.14 6.79 -4.75
CA ASP A 178 4.36 6.90 -6.21
C ASP A 178 4.15 8.34 -6.68
N LEU A 179 3.09 8.99 -6.19
CA LEU A 179 2.78 10.37 -6.52
C LEU A 179 3.88 11.33 -6.06
N ALA A 180 4.36 11.16 -4.81
CA ALA A 180 5.47 11.94 -4.26
C ALA A 180 6.76 11.73 -5.07
N ALA A 181 7.08 10.49 -5.46
CA ALA A 181 8.27 10.18 -6.24
C ALA A 181 8.25 10.86 -7.63
N HIS A 182 7.11 10.90 -8.30
CA HIS A 182 6.96 11.62 -9.57
C HIS A 182 7.08 13.13 -9.41
N GLU A 183 6.54 13.69 -8.33
CA GLU A 183 6.66 15.10 -8.01
C GLU A 183 8.12 15.49 -7.71
N ASP A 184 8.85 14.67 -6.96
CA ASP A 184 10.27 14.87 -6.67
C ASP A 184 11.12 14.76 -7.95
N ALA A 185 10.80 13.82 -8.83
CA ALA A 185 11.44 13.70 -10.14
C ALA A 185 11.21 14.95 -10.99
N ALA A 186 10.00 15.51 -11.03
CA ALA A 186 9.72 16.73 -11.77
C ALA A 186 10.51 17.95 -11.24
N ILE A 187 10.73 18.04 -9.92
CA ILE A 187 11.59 19.06 -9.33
C ILE A 187 13.05 18.87 -9.75
N ALA A 188 13.54 17.62 -9.73
CA ALA A 188 14.89 17.30 -10.17
C ALA A 188 15.09 17.63 -11.67
N ASP A 189 14.09 17.31 -12.50
CA ASP A 189 14.09 17.65 -13.93
C ASP A 189 14.11 19.15 -14.18
N LEU A 190 13.37 19.97 -13.40
CA LEU A 190 13.44 21.44 -13.47
C LEU A 190 14.85 21.94 -13.18
N ARG A 191 15.50 21.43 -12.14
CA ARG A 191 16.88 21.82 -11.77
C ARG A 191 17.87 21.41 -12.84
N SER A 192 17.77 20.18 -13.33
CA SER A 192 18.62 19.68 -14.42
C SER A 192 18.45 20.52 -15.70
N LEU A 193 17.21 20.86 -16.04
CA LEU A 193 16.90 21.68 -17.21
C LEU A 193 17.48 23.09 -17.09
N ALA A 194 17.41 23.69 -15.89
CA ALA A 194 18.03 25.00 -15.63
C ALA A 194 19.56 24.96 -15.83
N GLU A 195 20.22 23.92 -15.33
CA GLU A 195 21.67 23.73 -15.54
C GLU A 195 22.02 23.58 -17.02
N VAL A 196 21.22 22.84 -17.77
CA VAL A 196 21.37 22.63 -19.23
C VAL A 196 21.22 23.97 -19.99
N ILE A 197 20.20 24.77 -19.65
CA ILE A 197 19.97 26.09 -20.22
C ILE A 197 21.17 26.99 -19.95
N ARG A 198 21.69 27.02 -18.73
CA ARG A 198 22.90 27.80 -18.41
C ARG A 198 24.16 27.29 -19.16
N ARG A 199 24.25 25.96 -19.39
CA ARG A 199 25.32 25.37 -20.22
C ARG A 199 25.20 25.82 -21.66
N TYR A 200 24.00 25.80 -22.24
CA TYR A 200 23.74 26.32 -23.58
C TYR A 200 24.13 27.80 -23.70
N GLN A 201 23.73 28.64 -22.73
CA GLN A 201 24.06 30.06 -22.68
C GLN A 201 25.58 30.29 -22.72
N ARG A 202 26.33 29.52 -21.92
CA ARG A 202 27.81 29.61 -21.93
C ARG A 202 28.43 29.18 -23.25
N ALA A 203 27.86 28.19 -23.93
CA ALA A 203 28.39 27.67 -25.18
C ALA A 203 28.10 28.57 -26.38
N PHE A 204 26.92 29.19 -26.43
CA PHE A 204 26.45 29.94 -27.60
C PHE A 204 26.28 31.45 -27.35
N GLY A 205 26.58 31.94 -26.14
CA GLY A 205 26.53 33.36 -25.81
C GLY A 205 25.13 33.96 -25.65
N LYS A 206 24.07 33.15 -25.79
CA LYS A 206 22.67 33.54 -25.66
C LYS A 206 21.83 32.44 -25.05
N LEU A 207 20.69 32.77 -24.48
CA LEU A 207 19.69 31.80 -24.04
C LEU A 207 19.03 31.09 -25.25
N PRO A 208 18.59 29.83 -25.11
CA PRO A 208 17.81 29.17 -26.15
C PRO A 208 16.45 29.88 -26.31
N GLU A 209 15.96 30.01 -27.52
CA GLU A 209 14.63 30.58 -27.76
C GLU A 209 13.48 29.64 -27.36
N SER A 210 13.77 28.33 -27.31
CA SER A 210 12.84 27.30 -26.89
C SER A 210 13.59 26.06 -26.40
N LEU A 211 12.91 25.18 -25.66
CA LEU A 211 13.46 23.88 -25.24
C LEU A 211 13.86 23.00 -26.43
N ALA A 212 13.24 23.16 -27.58
CA ALA A 212 13.55 22.39 -28.78
C ALA A 212 15.01 22.54 -29.22
N GLN A 213 15.61 23.72 -29.03
CA GLN A 213 17.02 23.97 -29.35
C GLN A 213 18.00 23.16 -28.48
N LEU A 214 17.57 22.70 -27.33
CA LEU A 214 18.37 21.83 -26.45
C LEU A 214 18.39 20.38 -26.92
N GLY A 215 17.49 20.01 -27.84
CA GLY A 215 17.21 18.65 -28.28
C GLY A 215 18.38 17.97 -29.01
N PRO A 216 18.16 16.70 -29.38
CA PRO A 216 19.18 15.88 -30.01
C PRO A 216 19.75 16.52 -31.24
N ALA A 217 21.08 16.55 -31.35
CA ALA A 217 21.79 16.96 -32.55
C ALA A 217 22.10 15.73 -33.43
N PRO A 218 22.15 15.89 -34.78
CA PRO A 218 22.76 14.89 -35.63
C PRO A 218 24.20 14.63 -35.19
N LYS A 219 24.72 13.43 -35.45
CA LYS A 219 26.05 13.03 -35.00
C LYS A 219 27.09 14.05 -35.53
N ASP A 220 27.88 14.58 -34.61
CA ASP A 220 28.93 15.58 -34.88
C ASP A 220 28.47 16.94 -35.45
N GLN A 221 27.19 17.31 -35.33
CA GLN A 221 26.64 18.58 -35.84
C GLN A 221 25.91 19.37 -34.72
N ILE A 222 26.63 19.64 -33.63
CA ILE A 222 26.10 20.49 -32.55
C ILE A 222 26.01 21.94 -33.07
N SER A 223 24.81 22.51 -32.96
CA SER A 223 24.52 23.89 -33.34
C SER A 223 23.61 24.59 -32.36
N PRO A 224 23.43 25.92 -32.42
CA PRO A 224 22.44 26.61 -31.58
C PRO A 224 21.00 26.11 -31.78
N GLU A 225 20.67 25.58 -32.95
CA GLU A 225 19.33 25.04 -33.25
C GLU A 225 19.12 23.63 -32.69
N GLN A 226 20.23 22.87 -32.51
CA GLN A 226 20.22 21.49 -32.04
C GLN A 226 21.47 21.22 -31.19
N ALA A 227 21.37 21.49 -29.88
CA ALA A 227 22.53 21.48 -29.00
C ALA A 227 22.90 20.09 -28.47
N GLY A 228 22.05 19.08 -28.62
CA GLY A 228 22.31 17.71 -28.16
C GLY A 228 22.42 17.57 -26.63
N LEU A 229 21.75 18.43 -25.86
CA LEU A 229 21.90 18.54 -24.43
C LEU A 229 20.82 17.79 -23.64
N VAL A 230 19.65 17.55 -24.23
CA VAL A 230 18.56 16.83 -23.62
C VAL A 230 17.94 15.80 -24.57
N PRO A 231 17.25 14.75 -24.05
CA PRO A 231 16.46 13.83 -24.85
C PRO A 231 15.32 14.53 -25.60
N ALA A 232 14.82 13.88 -26.68
CA ALA A 232 13.77 14.43 -27.55
C ALA A 232 12.50 14.81 -26.79
N ASP A 233 12.08 13.98 -25.81
CA ASP A 233 10.87 14.23 -25.02
C ASP A 233 11.02 15.50 -24.17
N MET A 234 12.15 15.70 -23.49
CA MET A 234 12.44 16.91 -22.73
C MET A 234 12.52 18.14 -23.66
N ALA A 235 13.11 18.02 -24.85
CA ALA A 235 13.13 19.07 -25.85
C ALA A 235 11.71 19.43 -26.33
N ALA A 236 10.81 18.46 -26.37
CA ALA A 236 9.38 18.68 -26.63
C ALA A 236 8.61 19.20 -25.43
N GLY A 237 9.29 19.43 -24.29
CA GLY A 237 8.69 19.90 -23.05
C GLY A 237 7.94 18.82 -22.30
N LYS A 238 8.30 17.54 -22.43
CA LYS A 238 7.62 16.44 -21.74
C LYS A 238 8.64 15.50 -21.10
N GLN A 239 8.44 15.19 -19.82
CA GLN A 239 9.25 14.21 -19.10
C GLN A 239 8.46 13.68 -17.88
N GLY A 240 8.53 12.38 -17.61
CA GLY A 240 7.96 11.78 -16.40
C GLY A 240 6.45 12.05 -16.19
N GLY A 241 5.69 12.35 -17.29
CA GLY A 241 4.28 12.72 -17.25
C GLY A 241 4.01 14.17 -16.81
N TYR A 242 5.06 15.00 -16.80
CA TYR A 242 4.96 16.45 -16.62
C TYR A 242 5.20 17.18 -17.93
N ILE A 243 4.52 18.34 -18.07
CA ILE A 243 4.71 19.29 -19.17
C ILE A 243 5.58 20.42 -18.63
N PHE A 244 6.74 20.59 -19.25
CA PHE A 244 7.71 21.64 -18.94
C PHE A 244 7.52 22.83 -19.88
N ARG A 245 7.50 24.02 -19.31
CA ARG A 245 7.41 25.28 -20.04
C ARG A 245 8.60 26.13 -19.67
N TYR A 246 9.15 26.77 -20.67
CA TYR A 246 10.29 27.67 -20.58
C TYR A 246 9.89 29.04 -21.07
N ARG A 247 10.37 30.08 -20.41
CA ARG A 247 10.17 31.46 -20.79
C ARG A 247 11.43 32.24 -20.45
N ILE A 248 11.91 33.04 -21.41
CA ILE A 248 12.95 34.05 -21.16
C ILE A 248 12.31 35.16 -20.33
N SER A 249 13.01 35.65 -19.33
CA SER A 249 12.64 36.79 -18.49
C SER A 249 13.76 37.80 -18.46
N PRO A 250 13.45 39.12 -18.30
CA PRO A 250 14.47 40.13 -18.16
C PRO A 250 15.23 39.93 -16.83
N ASP A 251 16.53 40.18 -16.88
CA ASP A 251 17.37 40.30 -15.69
C ASP A 251 17.10 41.62 -14.94
N ALA A 252 17.79 41.87 -13.83
CA ALA A 252 17.66 43.08 -13.04
C ALA A 252 17.99 44.36 -13.81
N ASN A 253 18.68 44.27 -14.97
CA ASN A 253 19.05 45.38 -15.84
C ASN A 253 18.10 45.51 -17.06
N GLY A 254 17.09 44.66 -17.16
CA GLY A 254 16.10 44.65 -18.24
C GLY A 254 16.57 43.93 -19.50
N ASN A 255 17.65 43.14 -19.46
CA ASN A 255 18.12 42.34 -20.58
C ASN A 255 17.55 40.93 -20.50
N ASP A 256 17.36 40.28 -21.63
CA ASP A 256 16.87 38.91 -21.79
C ASP A 256 17.94 37.85 -21.40
N ASN A 257 18.45 37.93 -20.16
CA ASN A 257 19.54 37.10 -19.65
C ASN A 257 19.11 36.07 -18.63
N ASP A 258 17.84 36.14 -18.16
CA ASP A 258 17.26 35.22 -17.22
C ASP A 258 16.10 34.45 -17.81
N PHE A 259 15.67 33.39 -17.09
CA PHE A 259 14.59 32.55 -17.54
C PHE A 259 13.81 32.00 -16.36
N GLU A 260 12.60 31.57 -16.67
CA GLU A 260 11.70 30.88 -15.76
C GLU A 260 11.30 29.53 -16.35
N LEU A 261 11.09 28.55 -15.47
CA LEU A 261 10.62 27.23 -15.83
C LEU A 261 9.36 26.91 -15.06
N ALA A 262 8.45 26.16 -15.66
CA ALA A 262 7.30 25.61 -14.98
C ALA A 262 7.15 24.13 -15.34
N ALA A 263 6.73 23.31 -14.38
CA ALA A 263 6.34 21.92 -14.58
C ALA A 263 4.91 21.72 -14.09
N THR A 264 4.05 21.19 -14.98
CA THR A 264 2.65 20.95 -14.69
C THR A 264 2.34 19.49 -14.99
N PRO A 265 1.61 18.73 -14.14
CA PRO A 265 1.26 17.36 -14.46
C PRO A 265 0.42 17.33 -15.74
N GLU A 266 0.72 16.40 -16.65
CA GLU A 266 -0.01 16.23 -17.93
C GLU A 266 -1.49 15.89 -17.68
N ALA A 267 -1.77 15.12 -16.62
CA ALA A 267 -3.11 14.88 -16.10
C ALA A 267 -3.11 15.02 -14.57
N TYR A 268 -3.96 15.88 -14.03
CA TYR A 268 -4.08 16.10 -12.58
C TYR A 268 -4.33 14.78 -11.84
N GLY A 269 -3.51 14.52 -10.81
CA GLY A 269 -3.55 13.29 -10.03
C GLY A 269 -2.80 12.12 -10.66
N ARG A 270 -2.26 12.29 -11.89
CA ARG A 270 -1.36 11.35 -12.56
C ARG A 270 -0.41 12.11 -13.52
N PRO A 271 0.88 12.12 -13.29
CA PRO A 271 1.67 11.46 -12.25
C PRO A 271 1.75 12.22 -10.93
N GLY A 272 1.25 13.46 -10.85
CA GLY A 272 1.30 14.31 -9.67
C GLY A 272 0.06 15.17 -9.52
N LYS A 273 -0.03 15.86 -8.37
CA LYS A 273 -1.06 16.87 -8.06
C LYS A 273 -0.47 18.27 -8.08
N ARG A 274 0.78 18.39 -7.59
CA ARG A 274 1.46 19.67 -7.51
C ARG A 274 2.02 20.08 -8.87
N SER A 275 1.93 21.39 -9.14
CA SER A 275 2.67 22.05 -10.20
C SER A 275 3.83 22.81 -9.58
N PHE A 276 4.89 23.00 -10.34
CA PHE A 276 6.12 23.63 -9.89
C PHE A 276 6.49 24.80 -10.80
N PHE A 277 7.13 25.78 -10.21
CA PHE A 277 7.66 26.95 -10.87
C PHE A 277 9.07 27.25 -10.37
N MET A 278 10.01 27.42 -11.24
CA MET A 278 11.35 27.87 -10.91
C MET A 278 11.53 29.32 -11.37
N ASP A 279 11.84 30.19 -10.43
CA ASP A 279 12.09 31.60 -10.70
C ASP A 279 13.49 31.84 -11.30
N ALA A 280 13.78 33.07 -11.71
CA ALA A 280 15.07 33.46 -12.27
C ALA A 280 16.25 33.30 -11.28
N ALA A 281 16.00 33.30 -9.98
CA ALA A 281 16.98 33.00 -8.94
C ALA A 281 17.23 31.49 -8.76
N GLY A 282 16.51 30.63 -9.48
CA GLY A 282 16.62 29.18 -9.39
C GLY A 282 15.85 28.56 -8.21
N LYS A 283 15.03 29.33 -7.51
CA LYS A 283 14.21 28.84 -6.41
C LYS A 283 12.95 28.16 -6.96
N VAL A 284 12.64 26.97 -6.42
CA VAL A 284 11.47 26.20 -6.85
C VAL A 284 10.30 26.45 -5.90
N HIS A 285 9.20 26.91 -6.46
CA HIS A 285 7.91 27.07 -5.80
C HIS A 285 6.95 25.99 -6.26
N GLY A 286 5.99 25.59 -5.43
CA GLY A 286 5.02 24.57 -5.84
C GLY A 286 3.86 24.38 -4.89
N ASP A 287 2.70 24.07 -5.46
CA ASP A 287 1.48 23.79 -4.72
C ASP A 287 0.54 22.89 -5.55
N ASP A 288 -0.51 22.36 -4.91
CA ASP A 288 -1.62 21.69 -5.58
C ASP A 288 -2.48 22.70 -6.34
N LYS A 289 -2.10 22.93 -7.57
CA LYS A 289 -2.78 23.90 -8.48
C LYS A 289 -3.92 23.27 -9.28
N ARG A 290 -4.26 22.00 -9.01
CA ARG A 290 -5.28 21.25 -9.77
C ARG A 290 -5.03 21.27 -11.28
N GLY A 291 -3.77 21.08 -11.69
CA GLY A 291 -3.34 21.09 -13.10
C GLY A 291 -3.10 22.47 -13.71
N LYS A 292 -3.23 23.56 -12.94
CA LYS A 292 -2.84 24.89 -13.37
C LYS A 292 -1.34 25.13 -13.12
N VAL A 293 -0.75 26.10 -13.80
CA VAL A 293 0.66 26.46 -13.65
C VAL A 293 0.89 27.08 -12.25
N ALA A 294 2.00 26.70 -11.60
CA ALA A 294 2.47 27.36 -10.39
C ALA A 294 3.14 28.70 -10.70
N THR A 295 3.29 29.56 -9.72
CA THR A 295 3.87 30.90 -9.81
C THR A 295 4.81 31.17 -8.65
N VAL A 296 5.53 32.27 -8.68
CA VAL A 296 6.41 32.72 -7.60
C VAL A 296 5.68 32.94 -6.25
N ASP A 297 4.37 33.17 -6.29
CA ASP A 297 3.54 33.37 -5.09
C ASP A 297 3.21 32.07 -4.36
N ASP A 298 3.47 30.93 -4.98
CA ASP A 298 3.23 29.62 -4.35
C ASP A 298 4.34 29.29 -3.34
N ALA A 299 4.10 28.30 -2.48
CA ALA A 299 5.03 27.96 -1.41
C ALA A 299 6.39 27.51 -1.95
N LEU A 300 7.46 27.97 -1.30
CA LEU A 300 8.82 27.52 -1.60
C LEU A 300 8.96 26.03 -1.21
N ILE A 301 9.52 25.23 -2.09
CA ILE A 301 9.72 23.80 -1.83
C ILE A 301 10.79 23.60 -0.75
N ALA A 302 10.49 22.78 0.26
CA ALA A 302 11.39 22.50 1.36
C ALA A 302 12.72 21.89 0.87
N GLY A 303 13.84 22.44 1.32
CA GLY A 303 15.21 22.12 0.89
C GLY A 303 15.92 23.30 0.24
N GLU A 304 15.19 24.30 -0.22
CA GLU A 304 15.72 25.59 -0.68
C GLU A 304 15.69 26.60 0.48
N LYS A 305 16.44 26.29 1.56
CA LYS A 305 16.69 27.32 2.58
C LYS A 305 17.41 28.48 1.91
N ALA A 306 16.86 29.68 2.11
CA ALA A 306 17.46 30.92 1.72
C ALA A 306 18.97 30.90 2.01
N ALA A 307 19.79 30.97 0.95
CA ALA A 307 21.20 31.22 1.06
C ALA A 307 21.50 32.71 1.45
N ASP A 308 20.49 33.44 1.87
CA ASP A 308 20.51 34.86 2.20
C ASP A 308 20.22 35.14 3.68
N GLU A 309 21.03 34.52 4.59
CA GLU A 309 21.26 35.03 5.92
C GLU A 309 22.72 34.77 6.30
N LYS A 310 23.62 35.53 5.71
CA LYS A 310 24.95 35.86 6.29
C LYS A 310 25.30 37.27 5.96
#